data_46908a6beb9de79637eca1c6769b6fd6
#
_entry.id   46908a6beb9de79637eca1c6769b6fd6
#
_cell.length_a   1.000
_cell.length_b   1.000
_cell.length_c   1.000
_cell.angle_alpha   90.00
_cell.angle_beta   90.00
_cell.angle_gamma   90.00
#
_symmetry.space_group_name_H-M   'P 1'
#
loop_
_entity.id
_entity.type
_entity.pdbx_description
1 polymer ?
#
loop_
_entity_poly.entity_id
_entity_poly.type
_entity_poly.pdbx_seq_one_letter_code
_entity_poly.pdbx_strand_id
1 'polypeptide(L)'
;MLKWHRVRIMDLVGACRAFVSVNQHGSFTDGAAAARMSQSVASRRVAALEERFGEPLFERTSRRAVLTPFGRDMLPAARQLVQAADVLLHEADAAKRKPWRLAVPGVCPTVGLARLVAEARGHGVTLDVRVAAPSPRAELLHAQQVRAALLAVPPDEATWSVPLGLATARDPGVRRVYLETLRMGRADSGPARRVWIQPEDDVPHIRDPLTRLRDAVGLRPAQLVAAEDLTTAAAEVLGTGDLLLCSPAQAAELALHWRPIGETTLSRGYALAAAADGNPQHIEARLGDAIARCLGADTRPGATGGTAA
;
A
#
# COMPACT_ATOMS: atom_id res chain seq x y z
N MET A 1 -30.38 -37.99 -17.38
CA MET A 1 -29.03 -38.21 -16.84
C MET A 1 -28.02 -37.75 -17.88
N LEU A 2 -27.53 -36.50 -17.80
CA LEU A 2 -26.49 -36.00 -18.70
C LEU A 2 -25.15 -36.54 -18.18
N LYS A 3 -24.52 -37.43 -18.95
CA LYS A 3 -23.13 -37.86 -18.72
C LYS A 3 -22.20 -36.66 -19.01
N TRP A 4 -21.63 -36.06 -17.95
CA TRP A 4 -20.51 -35.15 -18.08
C TRP A 4 -19.32 -35.94 -18.62
N HIS A 5 -19.04 -35.85 -19.92
CA HIS A 5 -17.78 -36.29 -20.50
C HIS A 5 -16.71 -35.38 -19.87
N ARG A 6 -15.81 -35.99 -19.10
CA ARG A 6 -14.54 -35.36 -18.64
C ARG A 6 -13.77 -34.95 -19.90
N VAL A 7 -13.97 -33.73 -20.35
CA VAL A 7 -13.10 -33.12 -21.34
C VAL A 7 -11.73 -33.05 -20.66
N ARG A 8 -10.82 -33.94 -21.04
CA ARG A 8 -9.41 -33.83 -20.71
C ARG A 8 -8.95 -32.51 -21.30
N ILE A 9 -8.82 -31.47 -20.46
CA ILE A 9 -8.24 -30.19 -20.86
C ILE A 9 -6.80 -30.50 -21.24
N MET A 10 -6.52 -30.56 -22.52
CA MET A 10 -5.16 -30.75 -23.04
C MET A 10 -4.37 -29.49 -22.72
N ASP A 11 -3.19 -29.64 -22.16
CA ASP A 11 -2.20 -28.56 -22.03
C ASP A 11 -1.67 -28.18 -23.42
N LEU A 12 -2.43 -27.33 -24.12
CA LEU A 12 -2.13 -26.91 -25.49
C LEU A 12 -0.74 -26.22 -25.59
N VAL A 13 -0.42 -25.36 -24.62
CA VAL A 13 0.88 -24.65 -24.61
C VAL A 13 2.02 -25.63 -24.43
N GLY A 14 1.90 -26.56 -23.48
CA GLY A 14 2.91 -27.59 -23.27
C GLY A 14 3.05 -28.55 -24.41
N ALA A 15 1.96 -28.86 -25.15
CA ALA A 15 2.01 -29.69 -26.36
C ALA A 15 2.68 -28.95 -27.53
N CYS A 16 2.36 -27.67 -27.76
CA CYS A 16 3.06 -26.82 -28.73
C CYS A 16 4.53 -26.64 -28.38
N ARG A 17 4.88 -26.50 -27.10
CA ARG A 17 6.27 -26.41 -26.64
C ARG A 17 7.05 -27.68 -26.95
N ALA A 18 6.47 -28.87 -26.73
CA ALA A 18 7.07 -30.14 -27.11
C ALA A 18 7.28 -30.23 -28.62
N PHE A 19 6.26 -29.88 -29.42
CA PHE A 19 6.31 -29.89 -30.87
C PHE A 19 7.41 -28.98 -31.43
N VAL A 20 7.46 -27.71 -30.98
CA VAL A 20 8.49 -26.72 -31.38
C VAL A 20 9.87 -27.19 -30.98
N SER A 21 10.06 -27.68 -29.76
CA SER A 21 11.36 -28.12 -29.27
C SER A 21 11.87 -29.37 -29.99
N VAL A 22 11.03 -30.36 -30.26
CA VAL A 22 11.40 -31.56 -31.05
C VAL A 22 11.80 -31.18 -32.46
N ASN A 23 11.09 -30.26 -33.11
CA ASN A 23 11.50 -29.77 -34.43
C ASN A 23 12.83 -29.02 -34.41
N GLN A 24 13.09 -28.18 -33.40
CA GLN A 24 14.36 -27.39 -33.30
C GLN A 24 15.57 -28.27 -33.08
N HIS A 25 15.45 -29.39 -32.35
CA HIS A 25 16.57 -30.27 -32.01
C HIS A 25 16.65 -31.53 -32.89
N GLY A 26 15.69 -31.70 -33.79
CA GLY A 26 15.67 -32.79 -34.78
C GLY A 26 15.43 -34.18 -34.19
N SER A 27 15.23 -34.33 -32.89
CA SER A 27 14.91 -35.59 -32.23
C SER A 27 13.96 -35.40 -31.03
N PHE A 28 13.16 -36.43 -30.73
CA PHE A 28 12.28 -36.44 -29.53
C PHE A 28 13.08 -36.48 -28.23
N THR A 29 14.28 -37.07 -28.21
CA THR A 29 15.13 -37.15 -27.02
C THR A 29 15.73 -35.78 -26.69
N ASP A 30 16.40 -35.15 -27.67
CA ASP A 30 17.05 -33.86 -27.44
C ASP A 30 16.04 -32.72 -27.28
N GLY A 31 14.95 -32.75 -28.06
CA GLY A 31 13.84 -31.82 -27.91
C GLY A 31 13.14 -31.91 -26.57
N ALA A 32 12.95 -33.12 -26.02
CA ALA A 32 12.39 -33.29 -24.69
C ALA A 32 13.31 -32.74 -23.60
N ALA A 33 14.62 -33.05 -23.69
CA ALA A 33 15.61 -32.54 -22.74
C ALA A 33 15.66 -31.00 -22.74
N ALA A 34 15.69 -30.37 -23.93
CA ALA A 34 15.66 -28.92 -24.09
C ALA A 34 14.38 -28.29 -23.52
N ALA A 35 13.25 -28.95 -23.66
CA ALA A 35 11.96 -28.51 -23.08
C ALA A 35 11.78 -28.90 -21.61
N ARG A 36 12.80 -29.42 -20.95
CA ARG A 36 12.80 -29.90 -19.54
C ARG A 36 11.70 -30.91 -19.24
N MET A 37 11.50 -31.88 -20.12
CA MET A 37 10.56 -32.99 -19.95
C MET A 37 11.17 -34.33 -20.36
N SER A 38 10.57 -35.45 -19.98
CA SER A 38 11.01 -36.76 -20.47
C SER A 38 10.58 -36.99 -21.92
N GLN A 39 11.32 -37.81 -22.66
CA GLN A 39 10.98 -38.18 -24.04
C GLN A 39 9.56 -38.78 -24.17
N SER A 40 9.14 -39.60 -23.20
CA SER A 40 7.80 -40.15 -23.17
C SER A 40 6.70 -39.10 -22.96
N VAL A 41 6.97 -38.04 -22.22
CA VAL A 41 6.05 -36.91 -22.03
C VAL A 41 5.97 -36.09 -23.33
N ALA A 42 7.11 -35.78 -23.96
CA ALA A 42 7.14 -35.06 -25.24
C ALA A 42 6.36 -35.82 -26.32
N SER A 43 6.60 -37.13 -26.45
CA SER A 43 5.91 -37.98 -27.42
C SER A 43 4.39 -37.99 -27.18
N ARG A 44 3.92 -38.16 -25.94
CA ARG A 44 2.49 -38.12 -25.61
C ARG A 44 1.87 -36.76 -25.89
N ARG A 45 2.56 -35.66 -25.62
CA ARG A 45 2.07 -34.31 -25.87
C ARG A 45 1.94 -34.02 -27.37
N VAL A 46 2.92 -34.42 -28.15
CA VAL A 46 2.85 -34.30 -29.63
C VAL A 46 1.74 -35.17 -30.19
N ALA A 47 1.62 -36.44 -29.77
CA ALA A 47 0.53 -37.32 -30.22
C ALA A 47 -0.86 -36.75 -29.87
N ALA A 48 -1.03 -36.16 -28.68
CA ALA A 48 -2.27 -35.51 -28.29
C ALA A 48 -2.58 -34.28 -29.16
N LEU A 49 -1.57 -33.57 -29.64
CA LEU A 49 -1.71 -32.44 -30.55
C LEU A 49 -2.12 -32.91 -31.95
N GLU A 50 -1.49 -33.98 -32.46
CA GLU A 50 -1.85 -34.63 -33.73
C GLU A 50 -3.27 -35.18 -33.70
N GLU A 51 -3.67 -35.85 -32.61
CA GLU A 51 -5.04 -36.35 -32.42
C GLU A 51 -6.05 -35.19 -32.45
N ARG A 52 -5.76 -34.07 -31.84
CA ARG A 52 -6.65 -32.90 -31.82
C ARG A 52 -6.75 -32.22 -33.18
N PHE A 53 -5.67 -32.20 -33.96
CA PHE A 53 -5.68 -31.64 -35.31
C PHE A 53 -6.24 -32.61 -36.36
N GLY A 54 -6.22 -33.90 -36.09
CA GLY A 54 -6.61 -34.96 -37.02
C GLY A 54 -5.56 -35.31 -38.06
N GLU A 55 -4.37 -34.66 -38.00
CA GLU A 55 -3.29 -34.79 -38.94
C GLU A 55 -1.92 -34.97 -38.24
N PRO A 56 -1.01 -35.81 -38.75
CA PRO A 56 0.31 -35.97 -38.18
C PRO A 56 1.20 -34.72 -38.41
N LEU A 57 1.97 -34.35 -37.38
CA LEU A 57 2.95 -33.24 -37.44
C LEU A 57 4.33 -33.71 -37.82
N PHE A 58 4.68 -34.98 -37.51
CA PHE A 58 5.95 -35.60 -37.85
C PHE A 58 5.75 -36.84 -38.70
N GLU A 59 6.72 -37.13 -39.60
CA GLU A 59 6.75 -38.35 -40.40
C GLU A 59 7.06 -39.57 -39.53
N ARG A 60 6.28 -40.64 -39.64
CA ARG A 60 6.37 -41.87 -38.81
C ARG A 60 7.57 -42.76 -39.13
N THR A 61 8.15 -42.60 -40.34
CA THR A 61 9.18 -43.51 -40.88
C THR A 61 10.60 -43.02 -40.71
N SER A 62 10.81 -41.84 -40.20
CA SER A 62 12.13 -41.22 -40.07
C SER A 62 12.75 -41.47 -38.69
N ARG A 63 14.05 -41.82 -38.65
CA ARG A 63 14.84 -41.81 -37.41
C ARG A 63 15.06 -40.43 -36.83
N ARG A 64 14.85 -39.38 -37.63
CA ARG A 64 14.89 -37.96 -37.23
C ARG A 64 13.45 -37.41 -37.21
N ALA A 65 13.20 -36.42 -36.37
CA ALA A 65 11.91 -35.73 -36.32
C ALA A 65 11.77 -34.82 -37.55
N VAL A 66 11.26 -35.36 -38.66
CA VAL A 66 10.99 -34.64 -39.89
C VAL A 66 9.53 -34.22 -39.92
N LEU A 67 9.29 -32.91 -40.22
CA LEU A 67 7.91 -32.38 -40.27
C LEU A 67 7.17 -32.86 -41.54
N THR A 68 5.92 -33.19 -41.38
CA THR A 68 4.97 -33.31 -42.50
C THR A 68 4.72 -31.94 -43.15
N PRO A 69 4.08 -31.86 -44.35
CA PRO A 69 3.61 -30.57 -44.91
C PRO A 69 2.71 -29.84 -43.91
N PHE A 70 1.74 -30.51 -43.28
CA PHE A 70 0.88 -29.93 -42.25
C PHE A 70 1.64 -29.47 -41.03
N GLY A 71 2.64 -30.25 -40.57
CA GLY A 71 3.53 -29.82 -39.46
C GLY A 71 4.31 -28.55 -39.77
N ARG A 72 4.75 -28.37 -41.03
CA ARG A 72 5.43 -27.12 -41.46
C ARG A 72 4.49 -25.93 -41.41
N ASP A 73 3.22 -26.09 -41.83
CA ASP A 73 2.22 -25.03 -41.82
C ASP A 73 1.80 -24.64 -40.39
N MET A 74 1.77 -25.61 -39.45
CA MET A 74 1.41 -25.36 -38.06
C MET A 74 2.54 -24.82 -37.19
N LEU A 75 3.79 -25.01 -37.59
CA LEU A 75 4.96 -24.61 -36.79
C LEU A 75 5.00 -23.12 -36.44
N PRO A 76 4.72 -22.17 -37.38
CA PRO A 76 4.72 -20.74 -37.05
C PRO A 76 3.70 -20.38 -35.95
N ALA A 77 2.46 -20.91 -36.07
CA ALA A 77 1.41 -20.66 -35.09
C ALA A 77 1.74 -21.27 -33.72
N ALA A 78 2.33 -22.49 -33.70
CA ALA A 78 2.78 -23.11 -32.45
C ALA A 78 3.90 -22.30 -31.77
N ARG A 79 4.85 -21.75 -32.53
CA ARG A 79 5.92 -20.86 -32.02
C ARG A 79 5.35 -19.58 -31.42
N GLN A 80 4.40 -18.93 -32.10
CA GLN A 80 3.76 -17.73 -31.62
C GLN A 80 3.02 -17.98 -30.28
N LEU A 81 2.29 -19.09 -30.16
CA LEU A 81 1.59 -19.46 -28.93
C LEU A 81 2.56 -19.68 -27.76
N VAL A 82 3.67 -20.40 -27.99
CA VAL A 82 4.69 -20.63 -26.97
C VAL A 82 5.33 -19.31 -26.54
N GLN A 83 5.70 -18.46 -27.50
CA GLN A 83 6.27 -17.14 -27.22
C GLN A 83 5.32 -16.24 -26.44
N ALA A 84 4.03 -16.20 -26.81
CA ALA A 84 3.02 -15.44 -26.11
C ALA A 84 2.85 -15.93 -24.65
N ALA A 85 2.87 -17.24 -24.44
CA ALA A 85 2.82 -17.81 -23.09
C ALA A 85 4.05 -17.45 -22.25
N ASP A 86 5.25 -17.47 -22.84
CA ASP A 86 6.48 -17.08 -22.15
C ASP A 86 6.53 -15.59 -21.81
N VAL A 87 6.04 -14.72 -22.71
CA VAL A 87 5.89 -13.28 -22.46
C VAL A 87 4.90 -13.05 -21.30
N LEU A 88 3.74 -13.73 -21.32
CA LEU A 88 2.75 -13.59 -20.23
C LEU A 88 3.33 -13.98 -18.88
N LEU A 89 4.08 -15.08 -18.78
CA LEU A 89 4.73 -15.50 -17.55
C LEU A 89 5.79 -14.50 -17.09
N HIS A 90 6.57 -13.98 -18.03
CA HIS A 90 7.58 -12.95 -17.73
C HIS A 90 6.94 -11.64 -17.22
N GLU A 91 5.87 -11.19 -17.87
CA GLU A 91 5.13 -10.00 -17.44
C GLU A 91 4.47 -10.19 -16.07
N ALA A 92 3.92 -11.39 -15.81
CA ALA A 92 3.36 -11.71 -14.50
C ALA A 92 4.42 -11.64 -13.39
N ASP A 93 5.64 -12.15 -13.65
CA ASP A 93 6.74 -12.08 -12.69
C ASP A 93 7.31 -10.66 -12.56
N ALA A 94 7.31 -9.88 -13.63
CA ALA A 94 7.66 -8.46 -13.59
C ALA A 94 6.63 -7.65 -12.78
N ALA A 95 5.34 -7.95 -12.96
CA ALA A 95 4.25 -7.30 -12.20
C ALA A 95 4.35 -7.59 -10.70
N LYS A 96 4.71 -8.82 -10.30
CA LYS A 96 4.95 -9.18 -8.89
C LYS A 96 6.13 -8.42 -8.28
N ARG A 97 7.12 -8.04 -9.09
CA ARG A 97 8.33 -7.31 -8.64
C ARG A 97 8.17 -5.80 -8.64
N LYS A 98 7.08 -5.25 -9.22
CA LYS A 98 6.83 -3.80 -9.18
C LYS A 98 6.65 -3.36 -7.72
N PRO A 99 7.37 -2.31 -7.27
CA PRO A 99 7.21 -1.80 -5.92
C PRO A 99 5.75 -1.41 -5.66
N TRP A 100 5.27 -1.77 -4.49
CA TRP A 100 3.94 -1.39 -4.03
C TRP A 100 4.01 0.04 -3.48
N ARG A 101 3.53 1.01 -4.26
CA ARG A 101 3.57 2.43 -3.88
C ARG A 101 2.49 2.72 -2.85
N LEU A 102 2.91 3.21 -1.68
CA LEU A 102 2.05 3.61 -0.57
C LEU A 102 2.25 5.10 -0.27
N ALA A 103 1.18 5.90 -0.36
CA ALA A 103 1.20 7.27 0.12
C ALA A 103 0.98 7.32 1.63
N VAL A 104 1.87 8.03 2.34
CA VAL A 104 1.91 8.08 3.81
C VAL A 104 1.91 9.53 4.30
N PRO A 105 1.44 9.80 5.54
CA PRO A 105 1.47 11.14 6.11
C PRO A 105 2.88 11.62 6.42
N GLY A 106 3.09 12.94 6.32
CA GLY A 106 4.37 13.59 6.63
C GLY A 106 4.77 13.58 8.10
N VAL A 107 3.85 13.18 8.98
CA VAL A 107 4.09 13.03 10.42
C VAL A 107 4.73 11.70 10.80
N CYS A 108 4.91 10.78 9.86
CA CYS A 108 5.63 9.53 10.08
C CYS A 108 7.14 9.81 10.17
N PRO A 109 7.80 9.46 11.27
CA PRO A 109 9.24 9.66 11.41
C PRO A 109 10.01 8.78 10.41
N THR A 110 11.13 9.28 9.89
CA THR A 110 11.97 8.57 8.92
C THR A 110 12.33 7.15 9.38
N VAL A 111 12.64 6.99 10.67
CA VAL A 111 12.97 5.68 11.25
C VAL A 111 11.75 4.74 11.24
N GLY A 112 10.55 5.26 11.45
CA GLY A 112 9.30 4.50 11.36
C GLY A 112 9.04 4.01 9.94
N LEU A 113 9.20 4.88 8.95
CA LEU A 113 9.09 4.54 7.52
C LEU A 113 10.13 3.50 7.09
N ALA A 114 11.39 3.66 7.53
CA ALA A 114 12.44 2.71 7.22
C ALA A 114 12.14 1.31 7.79
N ARG A 115 11.62 1.23 9.02
CA ARG A 115 11.17 -0.04 9.64
C ARG A 115 10.00 -0.65 8.89
N LEU A 116 8.99 0.15 8.53
CA LEU A 116 7.84 -0.32 7.73
C LEU A 116 8.30 -0.94 6.40
N VAL A 117 9.21 -0.28 5.67
CA VAL A 117 9.79 -0.80 4.42
C VAL A 117 10.58 -2.09 4.64
N ALA A 118 11.35 -2.17 5.73
CA ALA A 118 12.13 -3.38 6.07
C ALA A 118 11.21 -4.57 6.42
N GLU A 119 10.19 -4.35 7.24
CA GLU A 119 9.20 -5.38 7.59
C GLU A 119 8.40 -5.86 6.37
N ALA A 120 8.01 -4.95 5.48
CA ALA A 120 7.32 -5.29 4.23
C ALA A 120 8.15 -6.27 3.39
N ARG A 121 9.47 -6.07 3.30
CA ARG A 121 10.38 -7.01 2.61
C ARG A 121 10.38 -8.39 3.24
N GLY A 122 10.32 -8.48 4.57
CA GLY A 122 10.19 -9.75 5.30
C GLY A 122 8.90 -10.51 4.94
N HIS A 123 7.85 -9.81 4.55
CA HIS A 123 6.59 -10.35 4.04
C HIS A 123 6.55 -10.52 2.50
N GLY A 124 7.67 -10.35 1.81
CA GLY A 124 7.75 -10.46 0.34
C GLY A 124 7.13 -9.27 -0.42
N VAL A 125 6.92 -8.14 0.26
CA VAL A 125 6.37 -6.91 -0.34
C VAL A 125 7.48 -5.88 -0.49
N THR A 126 7.75 -5.47 -1.74
CA THR A 126 8.65 -4.33 -2.01
C THR A 126 7.83 -3.04 -1.92
N LEU A 127 8.02 -2.27 -0.86
CA LEU A 127 7.32 -1.01 -0.61
C LEU A 127 8.13 0.18 -1.15
N ASP A 128 7.45 1.08 -1.89
CA ASP A 128 7.91 2.41 -2.27
C ASP A 128 7.00 3.43 -1.59
N VAL A 129 7.50 4.18 -0.61
CA VAL A 129 6.70 5.13 0.18
C VAL A 129 6.76 6.53 -0.41
N ARG A 130 5.60 7.17 -0.52
CA ARG A 130 5.43 8.55 -0.95
C ARG A 130 4.84 9.38 0.17
N VAL A 131 5.64 10.31 0.70
CA VAL A 131 5.18 11.24 1.74
C VAL A 131 4.39 12.37 1.10
N ALA A 132 3.17 12.61 1.58
CA ALA A 132 2.31 13.69 1.09
C ALA A 132 1.33 14.16 2.17
N ALA A 133 0.91 15.44 2.09
CA ALA A 133 -0.16 16.01 2.91
C ALA A 133 -1.53 15.38 2.56
N PRO A 134 -2.58 15.54 3.41
CA PRO A 134 -3.86 14.85 3.24
C PRO A 134 -4.49 14.95 1.85
N SER A 135 -4.67 16.17 1.31
CA SER A 135 -5.30 16.36 -0.01
C SER A 135 -4.46 15.80 -1.16
N PRO A 136 -3.14 16.14 -1.30
CA PRO A 136 -2.27 15.52 -2.30
C PRO A 136 -2.22 13.98 -2.17
N ARG A 137 -2.33 13.42 -0.97
CA ARG A 137 -2.32 11.98 -0.74
C ARG A 137 -3.55 11.29 -1.33
N ALA A 138 -4.73 11.92 -1.19
CA ALA A 138 -5.95 11.46 -1.84
C ALA A 138 -5.88 11.59 -3.37
N GLU A 139 -5.31 12.69 -3.88
CA GLU A 139 -5.11 12.89 -5.31
C GLU A 139 -4.18 11.85 -5.94
N LEU A 140 -3.07 11.50 -5.28
CA LEU A 140 -2.17 10.45 -5.73
C LEU A 140 -2.88 9.11 -5.89
N LEU A 141 -3.81 8.79 -4.98
CA LEU A 141 -4.62 7.57 -5.05
C LEU A 141 -5.62 7.61 -6.20
N HIS A 142 -6.36 8.72 -6.35
CA HIS A 142 -7.33 8.91 -7.45
C HIS A 142 -6.66 8.87 -8.82
N ALA A 143 -5.49 9.49 -8.96
CA ALA A 143 -4.69 9.48 -10.18
C ALA A 143 -3.95 8.14 -10.42
N GLN A 144 -4.15 7.13 -9.57
CA GLN A 144 -3.49 5.83 -9.64
C GLN A 144 -1.94 5.90 -9.66
N GLN A 145 -1.37 6.98 -9.14
CA GLN A 145 0.08 7.13 -9.01
C GLN A 145 0.63 6.30 -7.85
N VAL A 146 -0.22 5.97 -6.89
CA VAL A 146 0.04 5.01 -5.80
C VAL A 146 -1.01 3.92 -5.79
N ARG A 147 -0.66 2.74 -5.29
CA ARG A 147 -1.59 1.60 -5.17
C ARG A 147 -2.46 1.69 -3.92
N ALA A 148 -1.97 2.37 -2.89
CA ALA A 148 -2.74 2.66 -1.69
C ALA A 148 -2.26 3.94 -1.02
N ALA A 149 -3.11 4.47 -0.13
CA ALA A 149 -2.82 5.64 0.67
C ALA A 149 -3.40 5.50 2.08
N LEU A 150 -2.67 6.01 3.07
CA LEU A 150 -3.17 6.21 4.42
C LEU A 150 -3.94 7.53 4.45
N LEU A 151 -5.25 7.46 4.23
CA LEU A 151 -6.11 8.65 4.18
C LEU A 151 -6.45 9.14 5.58
N ALA A 152 -6.49 10.46 5.76
CA ALA A 152 -7.03 11.08 6.94
C ALA A 152 -8.56 10.96 6.92
N VAL A 153 -9.12 10.35 7.95
CA VAL A 153 -10.56 10.10 8.10
C VAL A 153 -11.04 10.48 9.50
N PRO A 154 -12.35 10.70 9.71
CA PRO A 154 -12.90 10.87 11.05
C PRO A 154 -12.58 9.69 11.97
N PRO A 155 -12.50 9.89 13.30
CA PRO A 155 -12.09 8.84 14.24
C PRO A 155 -13.00 7.61 14.26
N ASP A 156 -14.28 7.73 13.91
CA ASP A 156 -15.27 6.66 13.81
C ASP A 156 -15.07 5.77 12.58
N GLU A 157 -14.44 6.29 11.52
CA GLU A 157 -14.10 5.57 10.29
C GLU A 157 -12.65 5.03 10.31
N ALA A 158 -11.88 5.33 11.36
CA ALA A 158 -10.45 5.07 11.38
C ALA A 158 -10.10 3.64 11.77
N THR A 159 -9.21 3.01 11.01
CA THR A 159 -8.51 1.78 11.42
C THR A 159 -7.46 2.08 12.49
N TRP A 160 -6.74 3.19 12.35
CA TRP A 160 -5.72 3.64 13.30
C TRP A 160 -6.07 5.03 13.83
N SER A 161 -5.97 5.18 15.15
CA SER A 161 -6.22 6.45 15.83
C SER A 161 -4.99 6.90 16.60
N VAL A 162 -4.63 8.17 16.45
CA VAL A 162 -3.47 8.79 17.11
C VAL A 162 -3.94 9.97 17.94
N PRO A 163 -3.76 9.96 19.27
CA PRO A 163 -4.24 11.04 20.12
C PRO A 163 -3.54 12.36 19.78
N LEU A 164 -4.28 13.47 19.86
CA LEU A 164 -3.78 14.83 19.69
C LEU A 164 -3.85 15.61 20.99
N GLY A 165 -2.89 16.47 21.18
CA GLY A 165 -2.80 17.42 22.28
C GLY A 165 -1.97 18.62 21.91
N LEU A 166 -1.65 19.44 22.91
CA LEU A 166 -0.87 20.65 22.72
C LEU A 166 0.52 20.48 23.31
N ALA A 167 1.53 20.85 22.54
CA ALA A 167 2.93 20.79 22.96
C ALA A 167 3.56 22.17 23.01
N THR A 168 4.44 22.40 23.98
CA THR A 168 5.13 23.66 24.25
C THR A 168 6.62 23.44 24.44
N ALA A 169 7.44 24.46 24.18
CA ALA A 169 8.89 24.40 24.38
C ALA A 169 9.30 24.29 25.88
N ARG A 170 8.46 24.77 26.79
CA ARG A 170 8.70 24.70 28.24
C ARG A 170 7.63 23.85 28.90
N ASP A 171 7.98 23.11 29.96
CA ASP A 171 6.96 22.34 30.70
C ASP A 171 5.88 23.29 31.28
N PRO A 172 4.62 23.10 30.91
CA PRO A 172 3.55 23.94 31.44
C PRO A 172 3.19 23.68 32.90
N GLY A 173 3.81 22.67 33.56
CA GLY A 173 3.57 22.32 34.95
C GLY A 173 2.15 21.82 35.27
N VAL A 174 1.37 21.52 34.26
CA VAL A 174 -0.03 21.07 34.38
C VAL A 174 -0.24 19.72 33.71
N ARG A 175 -1.28 18.99 34.12
CA ARG A 175 -1.60 17.67 33.49
C ARG A 175 -2.38 17.79 32.19
N ARG A 176 -3.13 18.87 32.00
CA ARG A 176 -3.90 19.19 30.79
C ARG A 176 -3.74 20.66 30.47
N VAL A 177 -3.74 21.00 29.20
CA VAL A 177 -3.79 22.38 28.73
C VAL A 177 -5.22 22.72 28.34
N TYR A 178 -5.75 23.79 28.86
CA TYR A 178 -7.06 24.31 28.50
C TYR A 178 -6.88 25.52 27.57
N LEU A 179 -7.58 25.54 26.43
CA LEU A 179 -7.54 26.65 25.49
C LEU A 179 -8.00 27.96 26.14
N GLU A 180 -8.95 27.88 27.06
CA GLU A 180 -9.41 29.02 27.85
C GLU A 180 -8.24 29.78 28.52
N THR A 181 -7.18 29.09 28.94
CA THR A 181 -6.00 29.70 29.57
C THR A 181 -5.14 30.55 28.62
N LEU A 182 -5.41 30.47 27.30
CA LEU A 182 -4.75 31.29 26.28
C LEU A 182 -5.48 32.63 26.04
N ARG A 183 -6.64 32.82 26.71
CA ARG A 183 -7.39 34.06 26.63
C ARG A 183 -6.64 35.19 27.30
N MET A 184 -6.46 36.28 26.60
CA MET A 184 -5.82 37.47 27.13
C MET A 184 -6.73 38.21 28.13
N GLY A 185 -6.23 38.43 29.32
CA GLY A 185 -6.85 39.32 30.30
C GLY A 185 -6.73 40.80 29.92
N ARG A 186 -7.50 41.68 30.57
CA ARG A 186 -7.46 43.12 30.32
C ARG A 186 -6.12 43.75 30.69
N ALA A 187 -5.33 43.10 31.56
CA ALA A 187 -4.05 43.55 32.03
C ALA A 187 -2.86 42.98 31.26
N ASP A 188 -3.10 42.05 30.34
CA ASP A 188 -2.04 41.39 29.58
C ASP A 188 -1.52 42.31 28.46
N SER A 189 -0.26 42.65 28.51
CA SER A 189 0.42 43.54 27.54
C SER A 189 1.31 42.80 26.53
N GLY A 190 1.44 41.47 26.65
CA GLY A 190 2.24 40.63 25.75
C GLY A 190 1.50 40.19 24.48
N PRO A 191 2.20 39.55 23.54
CA PRO A 191 1.55 38.95 22.39
C PRO A 191 0.67 37.76 22.83
N ALA A 192 -0.49 37.63 22.20
CA ALA A 192 -1.37 36.50 22.44
C ALA A 192 -0.70 35.18 21.99
N ARG A 193 -0.71 34.19 22.84
CA ARG A 193 -0.21 32.85 22.50
C ARG A 193 -1.11 32.21 21.43
N ARG A 194 -0.49 31.53 20.48
CA ARG A 194 -1.15 30.90 19.34
C ARG A 194 -1.09 29.37 19.45
N VAL A 195 -2.04 28.70 18.85
CA VAL A 195 -2.01 27.26 18.60
C VAL A 195 -1.76 27.04 17.12
N TRP A 196 -0.67 26.40 16.80
CA TRP A 196 -0.27 26.08 15.45
C TRP A 196 -0.83 24.72 15.04
N ILE A 197 -1.50 24.69 13.90
CA ILE A 197 -2.03 23.47 13.25
C ILE A 197 -1.12 23.17 12.07
N GLN A 198 -0.52 21.98 12.07
CA GLN A 198 0.29 21.53 10.94
C GLN A 198 -0.59 21.00 9.80
N PRO A 199 -0.09 20.89 8.54
CA PRO A 199 -0.88 20.50 7.39
C PRO A 199 -1.61 19.15 7.54
N GLU A 200 -1.06 18.20 8.29
CA GLU A 200 -1.70 16.90 8.54
C GLU A 200 -2.97 17.03 9.41
N ASP A 201 -3.04 18.04 10.26
CA ASP A 201 -4.13 18.28 11.18
C ASP A 201 -5.11 19.36 10.65
N ASP A 202 -4.81 20.01 9.52
CA ASP A 202 -5.70 20.97 8.87
C ASP A 202 -6.76 20.26 8.01
N VAL A 203 -7.46 19.33 8.62
CA VAL A 203 -8.57 18.57 8.03
C VAL A 203 -9.87 18.88 8.77
N PRO A 204 -11.04 18.85 8.11
CA PRO A 204 -12.30 19.30 8.70
C PRO A 204 -12.61 18.67 10.06
N HIS A 205 -12.44 17.38 10.20
CA HIS A 205 -12.76 16.64 11.44
C HIS A 205 -11.85 16.98 12.63
N ILE A 206 -10.72 17.67 12.43
CA ILE A 206 -9.82 18.18 13.48
C ILE A 206 -9.97 19.71 13.60
N ARG A 207 -9.88 20.41 12.47
CA ARG A 207 -9.92 21.89 12.43
C ARG A 207 -11.23 22.45 12.93
N ASP A 208 -12.39 21.87 12.50
CA ASP A 208 -13.69 22.45 12.81
C ASP A 208 -14.05 22.32 14.29
N PRO A 209 -13.80 21.20 15.01
CA PRO A 209 -13.92 21.13 16.46
C PRO A 209 -13.04 22.14 17.20
N LEU A 210 -11.77 22.32 16.76
CA LEU A 210 -10.88 23.32 17.36
C LEU A 210 -11.35 24.74 17.13
N THR A 211 -11.88 25.04 15.93
CA THR A 211 -12.44 26.34 15.61
C THR A 211 -13.65 26.65 16.50
N ARG A 212 -14.57 25.68 16.64
CA ARG A 212 -15.72 25.83 17.54
C ARG A 212 -15.28 26.03 18.98
N LEU A 213 -14.29 25.27 19.45
CA LEU A 213 -13.76 25.41 20.80
C LEU A 213 -13.10 26.78 21.01
N ARG A 214 -12.27 27.24 20.07
CA ARG A 214 -11.67 28.59 20.05
C ARG A 214 -12.74 29.67 20.26
N ASP A 215 -13.83 29.58 19.50
CA ASP A 215 -14.91 30.58 19.55
C ASP A 215 -15.68 30.48 20.90
N ALA A 216 -15.94 29.28 21.37
CA ALA A 216 -16.65 29.03 22.65
C ALA A 216 -15.87 29.57 23.86
N VAL A 217 -14.53 29.46 23.87
CA VAL A 217 -13.70 29.99 24.97
C VAL A 217 -13.29 31.44 24.76
N GLY A 218 -13.70 32.09 23.68
CA GLY A 218 -13.48 33.49 23.39
C GLY A 218 -12.06 33.86 23.00
N LEU A 219 -11.34 32.95 22.34
CA LEU A 219 -10.04 33.27 21.73
C LEU A 219 -10.23 34.02 20.40
N ARG A 220 -9.25 34.83 20.06
CA ARG A 220 -9.23 35.54 18.77
C ARG A 220 -8.98 34.56 17.63
N PRO A 221 -9.56 34.77 16.43
CA PRO A 221 -9.27 33.95 15.25
C PRO A 221 -7.79 33.76 14.96
N ALA A 222 -6.99 34.82 15.13
CA ALA A 222 -5.52 34.79 14.93
C ALA A 222 -4.73 33.95 15.94
N GLN A 223 -5.39 33.41 16.98
CA GLN A 223 -4.74 32.51 17.93
C GLN A 223 -4.79 31.03 17.51
N LEU A 224 -5.51 30.70 16.42
CA LEU A 224 -5.51 29.38 15.81
C LEU A 224 -4.98 29.54 14.38
N VAL A 225 -3.77 29.03 14.11
CA VAL A 225 -3.03 29.31 12.87
C VAL A 225 -2.68 28.01 12.17
N ALA A 226 -3.09 27.88 10.91
CA ALA A 226 -2.59 26.80 10.06
C ALA A 226 -1.18 27.17 9.54
N ALA A 227 -0.22 26.26 9.74
CA ALA A 227 1.14 26.41 9.23
C ALA A 227 1.25 25.82 7.82
N GLU A 228 2.16 26.36 7.01
CA GLU A 228 2.47 25.78 5.70
C GLU A 228 3.18 24.44 5.80
N ASP A 229 4.01 24.28 6.85
CA ASP A 229 4.75 23.04 7.16
C ASP A 229 5.03 22.91 8.65
N LEU A 230 5.46 21.69 9.06
CA LEU A 230 5.79 21.38 10.45
C LEU A 230 7.00 22.19 10.96
N THR A 231 7.99 22.45 10.10
CA THR A 231 9.23 23.14 10.52
C THR A 231 8.93 24.56 10.95
N THR A 232 8.10 25.26 10.17
CA THR A 232 7.62 26.60 10.48
C THR A 232 6.84 26.63 11.80
N ALA A 233 5.89 25.70 11.97
CA ALA A 233 5.12 25.58 13.22
C ALA A 233 6.01 25.32 14.44
N ALA A 234 6.96 24.38 14.31
CA ALA A 234 7.90 24.04 15.38
C ALA A 234 8.84 25.20 15.74
N ALA A 235 9.35 25.92 14.73
CA ALA A 235 10.21 27.09 14.94
C ALA A 235 9.50 28.20 15.74
N GLU A 236 8.25 28.47 15.40
CA GLU A 236 7.43 29.43 16.15
C GLU A 236 7.24 29.00 17.62
N VAL A 237 6.90 27.71 17.85
CA VAL A 237 6.72 27.18 19.21
C VAL A 237 8.00 27.19 20.03
N LEU A 238 9.16 26.89 19.42
CA LEU A 238 10.46 26.91 20.06
C LEU A 238 10.93 28.33 20.40
N GLY A 239 10.62 29.31 19.53
CA GLY A 239 11.02 30.70 19.64
C GLY A 239 10.12 31.57 20.51
N THR A 240 8.88 31.14 20.76
CA THR A 240 7.84 31.90 21.48
C THR A 240 7.26 31.06 22.63
N GLY A 241 6.15 31.52 23.19
CA GLY A 241 5.35 30.72 24.14
C GLY A 241 4.14 30.01 23.48
N ASP A 242 4.13 29.90 22.17
CA ASP A 242 3.05 29.30 21.40
C ASP A 242 2.95 27.78 21.61
N LEU A 243 1.91 27.18 21.07
CA LEU A 243 1.62 25.75 21.23
C LEU A 243 1.51 25.08 19.85
N LEU A 244 1.94 23.83 19.75
CA LEU A 244 1.77 22.98 18.58
C LEU A 244 0.68 21.94 18.84
N LEU A 245 -0.30 21.83 17.95
CA LEU A 245 -1.17 20.67 17.93
C LEU A 245 -0.40 19.49 17.34
N CYS A 246 -0.17 18.44 18.12
CA CYS A 246 0.59 17.27 17.67
C CYS A 246 0.27 16.01 18.50
N SER A 247 0.82 14.87 18.09
CA SER A 247 0.78 13.63 18.88
C SER A 247 1.87 13.61 19.96
N PRO A 248 1.75 12.73 20.99
CA PRO A 248 2.81 12.54 21.98
C PRO A 248 4.17 12.14 21.36
N ALA A 249 4.13 11.24 20.36
CA ALA A 249 5.34 10.77 19.68
C ALA A 249 6.05 11.91 18.93
N GLN A 250 5.28 12.75 18.24
CA GLN A 250 5.78 13.90 17.51
C GLN A 250 6.35 14.98 18.44
N ALA A 251 5.68 15.22 19.56
CA ALA A 251 6.20 16.13 20.59
C ALA A 251 7.54 15.64 21.18
N ALA A 252 7.66 14.33 21.43
CA ALA A 252 8.91 13.73 21.91
C ALA A 252 10.05 13.88 20.88
N GLU A 253 9.78 13.69 19.60
CA GLU A 253 10.74 13.89 18.50
C GLU A 253 11.24 15.35 18.42
N LEU A 254 10.33 16.31 18.68
CA LEU A 254 10.63 17.75 18.65
C LEU A 254 11.16 18.28 20.00
N ALA A 255 11.35 17.41 20.98
CA ALA A 255 11.74 17.78 22.37
C ALA A 255 10.78 18.79 23.01
N LEU A 256 9.47 18.68 22.71
CA LEU A 256 8.39 19.51 23.26
C LEU A 256 7.66 18.78 24.40
N HIS A 257 7.10 19.56 25.31
CA HIS A 257 6.29 19.07 26.43
C HIS A 257 4.83 18.94 26.02
N TRP A 258 4.37 17.73 25.78
CA TRP A 258 2.98 17.44 25.34
C TRP A 258 2.03 17.30 26.50
N ARG A 259 0.81 17.84 26.34
CA ARG A 259 -0.32 17.64 27.26
C ARG A 259 -1.62 17.48 26.48
N PRO A 260 -2.56 16.64 26.93
CA PRO A 260 -3.88 16.55 26.33
C PRO A 260 -4.64 17.87 26.51
N ILE A 261 -5.55 18.16 25.58
CA ILE A 261 -6.48 19.28 25.67
C ILE A 261 -7.49 18.98 26.77
N GLY A 262 -7.80 19.99 27.58
CA GLY A 262 -8.71 19.82 28.73
C GLY A 262 -10.17 19.77 28.38
N GLU A 263 -10.60 20.58 27.40
CA GLU A 263 -12.00 20.74 27.01
C GLU A 263 -12.51 19.63 26.07
N THR A 264 -11.62 19.03 25.28
CA THR A 264 -12.02 18.06 24.25
C THR A 264 -10.95 16.99 24.04
N THR A 265 -11.36 15.86 23.49
CA THR A 265 -10.45 14.83 23.01
C THR A 265 -10.41 14.87 21.49
N LEU A 266 -9.22 15.04 20.94
CA LEU A 266 -8.98 15.02 19.51
C LEU A 266 -8.02 13.88 19.14
N SER A 267 -8.22 13.32 17.97
CA SER A 267 -7.31 12.32 17.41
C SER A 267 -7.25 12.44 15.89
N ARG A 268 -6.10 12.08 15.32
CA ARG A 268 -5.98 11.77 13.90
C ARG A 268 -6.57 10.40 13.66
N GLY A 269 -7.44 10.28 12.68
CA GLY A 269 -7.91 8.99 12.18
C GLY A 269 -7.24 8.68 10.85
N TYR A 270 -6.83 7.41 10.68
CA TYR A 270 -6.28 6.92 9.42
C TYR A 270 -6.97 5.64 8.98
N ALA A 271 -7.25 5.55 7.68
CA ALA A 271 -7.71 4.33 7.02
C ALA A 271 -6.84 4.05 5.80
N LEU A 272 -6.61 2.76 5.52
CA LEU A 272 -5.93 2.35 4.29
C LEU A 272 -6.94 2.27 3.15
N ALA A 273 -6.81 3.14 2.17
CA ALA A 273 -7.55 3.06 0.92
C ALA A 273 -6.64 2.52 -0.19
N ALA A 274 -7.20 1.69 -1.08
CA ALA A 274 -6.49 1.14 -2.22
C ALA A 274 -7.16 1.52 -3.53
N ALA A 275 -6.38 1.61 -4.61
CA ALA A 275 -6.90 1.70 -5.97
C ALA A 275 -7.68 0.42 -6.33
N ALA A 276 -8.50 0.47 -7.40
CA ALA A 276 -9.45 -0.58 -7.76
C ALA A 276 -8.83 -1.99 -7.94
N ASP A 277 -7.54 -2.08 -8.25
CA ASP A 277 -6.77 -3.31 -8.39
C ASP A 277 -6.01 -3.72 -7.10
N GLY A 278 -6.12 -2.91 -6.04
CA GLY A 278 -5.48 -3.14 -4.74
C GLY A 278 -6.38 -3.94 -3.79
N ASN A 279 -5.78 -4.83 -3.01
CA ASN A 279 -6.47 -5.49 -1.89
C ASN A 279 -5.96 -4.91 -0.57
N PRO A 280 -6.64 -3.87 0.00
CA PRO A 280 -6.20 -3.22 1.22
C PRO A 280 -6.18 -4.18 2.42
N GLN A 281 -7.14 -5.10 2.52
CA GLN A 281 -7.25 -6.07 3.62
C GLN A 281 -6.01 -6.98 3.70
N HIS A 282 -5.44 -7.35 2.56
CA HIS A 282 -4.23 -8.18 2.52
C HIS A 282 -2.99 -7.44 3.05
N ILE A 283 -2.91 -6.13 2.81
CA ILE A 283 -1.84 -5.28 3.33
C ILE A 283 -2.05 -5.00 4.81
N GLU A 284 -3.27 -4.68 5.23
CA GLU A 284 -3.61 -4.50 6.65
C GLU A 284 -3.30 -5.75 7.47
N ALA A 285 -3.66 -6.93 6.98
CA ALA A 285 -3.38 -8.19 7.67
C ALA A 285 -1.88 -8.48 7.85
N ARG A 286 -1.01 -7.97 6.96
CA ARG A 286 0.42 -8.22 7.00
C ARG A 286 1.24 -7.10 7.62
N LEU A 287 0.82 -5.86 7.43
CA LEU A 287 1.58 -4.67 7.78
C LEU A 287 0.82 -3.74 8.74
N GLY A 288 -0.38 -4.11 9.18
CA GLY A 288 -1.22 -3.26 10.04
C GLY A 288 -0.52 -2.79 11.31
N ASP A 289 0.17 -3.70 12.01
CA ASP A 289 0.94 -3.36 13.21
C ASP A 289 2.15 -2.48 12.89
N ALA A 290 2.82 -2.71 11.77
CA ALA A 290 3.95 -1.89 11.34
C ALA A 290 3.48 -0.47 10.96
N ILE A 291 2.32 -0.35 10.31
CA ILE A 291 1.67 0.92 10.00
C ILE A 291 1.26 1.63 11.29
N ALA A 292 0.64 0.94 12.25
CA ALA A 292 0.28 1.50 13.56
C ALA A 292 1.48 2.11 14.26
N ARG A 293 2.58 1.36 14.37
CA ARG A 293 3.84 1.86 14.96
C ARG A 293 4.42 3.04 14.20
N CYS A 294 4.34 3.02 12.86
CA CYS A 294 4.82 4.12 12.03
C CYS A 294 4.02 5.41 12.24
N LEU A 295 2.70 5.28 12.43
CA LEU A 295 1.79 6.40 12.72
C LEU A 295 1.89 6.90 14.17
N GLY A 296 2.48 6.12 15.08
CA GLY A 296 2.40 6.36 16.53
C GLY A 296 0.99 6.11 17.07
N ALA A 297 0.23 5.23 16.42
CA ALA A 297 -1.10 4.83 16.87
C ALA A 297 -0.99 3.78 17.97
N ASP A 298 -1.91 3.85 18.94
CA ASP A 298 -2.11 2.76 19.87
C ASP A 298 -2.62 1.54 19.09
N THR A 299 -1.90 0.42 19.19
CA THR A 299 -2.37 -0.86 18.67
C THR A 299 -3.61 -1.26 19.46
N ARG A 300 -4.80 -1.08 18.90
CA ARG A 300 -6.01 -1.69 19.50
C ARG A 300 -5.81 -3.21 19.48
N PRO A 301 -5.89 -3.89 20.62
CA PRO A 301 -5.96 -5.34 20.61
C PRO A 301 -7.21 -5.74 19.83
N GLY A 302 -7.01 -6.41 18.70
CA GLY A 302 -7.93 -7.00 17.75
C GLY A 302 -9.42 -6.85 17.99
N ALA A 303 -10.10 -6.25 17.03
CA ALA A 303 -11.48 -6.59 16.73
C ALA A 303 -11.51 -8.01 16.11
N THR A 304 -11.23 -9.03 16.92
CA THR A 304 -11.56 -10.42 16.60
C THR A 304 -13.06 -10.57 16.66
N GLY A 305 -13.65 -10.97 15.52
CA GLY A 305 -15.03 -11.16 15.23
C GLY A 305 -15.87 -11.68 16.39
N GLY A 306 -16.84 -10.88 16.78
CA GLY A 306 -18.03 -11.36 17.49
C GLY A 306 -18.89 -12.15 16.50
N THR A 307 -18.72 -13.45 16.44
CA THR A 307 -19.73 -14.36 15.93
C THR A 307 -20.86 -14.38 16.94
N ALA A 308 -21.96 -13.77 16.57
CA ALA A 308 -23.20 -13.91 17.33
C ALA A 308 -23.71 -15.36 17.20
N ALA A 309 -24.01 -15.94 18.33
CA ALA A 309 -24.85 -17.13 18.48
C ALA A 309 -26.32 -16.78 18.17
#